data_a385cf25cc4145a836c8a02c90f6edd4
#
_entry.id   a385cf25cc4145a836c8a02c90f6edd4
#
_cell.length_a   1.000
_cell.length_b   1.000
_cell.length_c   1.000
_cell.angle_alpha   90.00
_cell.angle_beta   90.00
_cell.angle_gamma   90.00
#
_symmetry.space_group_name_H-M   'P 1'
#
loop_
_entity.id
_entity.type
_entity.pdbx_description
1 polymer ?
#
loop_
_entity_poly.entity_id
_entity_poly.type
_entity_poly.pdbx_seq_one_letter_code
_entity_poly.pdbx_strand_id
1 'polypeptide(L)'
;MDPIRHLRFSFAALVSIIAIGTFGYSMVEGWSLFDSLYMTVITLATVGFKEVQPLSDHGKLFTIVLIISGTGMIAYTLSSLLQFTLEGQLRKILGRKKLESRISKLSDHYIICGFGRIGHLICREFQSRPMPFVVVEKDPQLVERLARGDYMYVEGDATDDETLQAAGIDRAKGLITAVTSDTDNVYITLTARGLNPKLFILARASEEGSEKKLMRAGASKVVSPYTIGASRMAQAILRPSVVDFIEIATASENLELQIEEVSIHPSSEIAGKSLVDSGIKQSMGIIIVGIKLTDNEMTFNPPPYTIIEPNSVLITLGERPAIDKLEKIAGGLQK
;
A
#
# COMPACT_ATOMS: atom_id res chain seq x y z
N MET A 1 -0.89 -11.43 -23.07
CA MET A 1 -0.51 -10.74 -24.34
C MET A 1 -0.97 -9.30 -24.20
N ASP A 2 -0.13 -8.31 -24.57
CA ASP A 2 -0.47 -6.89 -24.40
C ASP A 2 -1.57 -6.46 -25.36
N PRO A 3 -2.76 -6.07 -24.87
CA PRO A 3 -3.89 -5.69 -25.73
C PRO A 3 -3.56 -4.47 -26.63
N ILE A 4 -2.65 -3.60 -26.19
CA ILE A 4 -2.16 -2.46 -26.97
C ILE A 4 -1.38 -2.91 -28.21
N ARG A 5 -0.63 -4.01 -28.10
CA ARG A 5 0.16 -4.56 -29.22
C ARG A 5 -0.75 -5.13 -30.31
N HIS A 6 -1.83 -5.84 -29.92
CA HIS A 6 -2.83 -6.35 -30.86
C HIS A 6 -3.59 -5.25 -31.57
N LEU A 7 -3.97 -4.19 -30.85
CA LEU A 7 -4.65 -3.04 -31.44
C LEU A 7 -3.76 -2.28 -32.44
N ARG A 8 -2.48 -2.10 -32.11
CA ARG A 8 -1.51 -1.48 -33.06
C ARG A 8 -1.30 -2.34 -34.30
N PHE A 9 -1.21 -3.65 -34.11
CA PHE A 9 -1.06 -4.59 -35.24
C PHE A 9 -2.28 -4.58 -36.15
N SER A 10 -3.51 -4.66 -35.61
CA SER A 10 -4.74 -4.63 -36.41
C SER A 10 -4.91 -3.31 -37.15
N PHE A 11 -4.57 -2.19 -36.54
CA PHE A 11 -4.62 -0.90 -37.22
C PHE A 11 -3.57 -0.79 -38.37
N ALA A 12 -2.36 -1.25 -38.13
CA ALA A 12 -1.31 -1.28 -39.17
C ALA A 12 -1.70 -2.19 -40.34
N ALA A 13 -2.31 -3.34 -40.05
CA ALA A 13 -2.79 -4.28 -41.08
C ALA A 13 -3.94 -3.68 -41.88
N LEU A 14 -4.89 -2.96 -41.23
CA LEU A 14 -5.97 -2.27 -41.93
C LEU A 14 -5.42 -1.19 -42.88
N VAL A 15 -4.46 -0.38 -42.45
CA VAL A 15 -3.80 0.62 -43.29
C VAL A 15 -3.07 -0.04 -44.46
N SER A 16 -2.43 -1.20 -44.24
CA SER A 16 -1.78 -1.97 -45.30
C SER A 16 -2.76 -2.48 -46.34
N ILE A 17 -3.94 -2.97 -45.93
CA ILE A 17 -4.99 -3.43 -46.86
C ILE A 17 -5.53 -2.26 -47.69
N ILE A 18 -5.72 -1.07 -47.09
CA ILE A 18 -6.12 0.13 -47.84
C ILE A 18 -5.06 0.50 -48.88
N ALA A 19 -3.78 0.47 -48.50
CA ALA A 19 -2.70 0.72 -49.45
C ALA A 19 -2.65 -0.32 -50.58
N ILE A 20 -2.71 -1.62 -50.24
CA ILE A 20 -2.73 -2.71 -51.23
C ILE A 20 -3.93 -2.59 -52.15
N GLY A 21 -5.14 -2.27 -51.65
CA GLY A 21 -6.34 -2.06 -52.44
C GLY A 21 -6.16 -0.89 -53.43
N THR A 22 -5.66 0.24 -52.93
CA THR A 22 -5.43 1.45 -53.73
C THR A 22 -4.42 1.20 -54.86
N PHE A 23 -3.25 0.67 -54.54
CA PHE A 23 -2.24 0.36 -55.55
C PHE A 23 -2.66 -0.78 -56.47
N GLY A 24 -3.40 -1.78 -55.98
CA GLY A 24 -3.90 -2.89 -56.75
C GLY A 24 -4.87 -2.44 -57.85
N TYR A 25 -5.88 -1.61 -57.56
CA TYR A 25 -6.75 -1.04 -58.56
C TYR A 25 -6.01 -0.17 -59.58
N SER A 26 -5.08 0.66 -59.11
CA SER A 26 -4.26 1.48 -60.00
C SER A 26 -3.42 0.66 -60.97
N MET A 27 -2.89 -0.50 -60.53
CA MET A 27 -2.05 -1.35 -61.35
C MET A 27 -2.90 -2.27 -62.30
N VAL A 28 -4.03 -2.80 -61.81
CA VAL A 28 -4.87 -3.75 -62.57
C VAL A 28 -5.76 -3.04 -63.56
N GLU A 29 -6.35 -1.90 -63.18
CA GLU A 29 -7.33 -1.19 -64.00
C GLU A 29 -6.76 0.11 -64.63
N GLY A 30 -5.56 0.54 -64.22
CA GLY A 30 -4.94 1.79 -64.70
C GLY A 30 -5.62 3.05 -64.18
N TRP A 31 -6.39 2.96 -63.10
CA TRP A 31 -7.14 4.10 -62.54
C TRP A 31 -6.25 5.10 -61.85
N SER A 32 -6.74 6.34 -61.68
CA SER A 32 -6.09 7.33 -60.85
C SER A 32 -5.97 6.84 -59.42
N LEU A 33 -4.95 7.29 -58.70
CA LEU A 33 -4.78 6.93 -57.26
C LEU A 33 -5.99 7.36 -56.43
N PHE A 34 -6.65 8.44 -56.80
CA PHE A 34 -7.82 8.93 -56.10
C PHE A 34 -9.04 8.02 -56.31
N ASP A 35 -9.32 7.61 -57.56
CA ASP A 35 -10.39 6.68 -57.87
C ASP A 35 -10.17 5.30 -57.26
N SER A 36 -8.92 4.84 -57.29
CA SER A 36 -8.49 3.57 -56.66
C SER A 36 -8.66 3.59 -55.13
N LEU A 37 -8.28 4.71 -54.47
CA LEU A 37 -8.49 4.88 -53.04
C LEU A 37 -9.99 4.94 -52.72
N TYR A 38 -10.77 5.71 -53.48
CA TYR A 38 -12.20 5.82 -53.26
C TYR A 38 -12.88 4.46 -53.39
N MET A 39 -12.60 3.70 -54.46
CA MET A 39 -13.12 2.35 -54.64
C MET A 39 -12.73 1.42 -53.49
N THR A 40 -11.48 1.45 -53.08
CA THR A 40 -10.99 0.65 -51.93
C THR A 40 -11.76 0.97 -50.66
N VAL A 41 -11.93 2.26 -50.35
CA VAL A 41 -12.61 2.69 -49.10
C VAL A 41 -14.09 2.32 -49.14
N ILE A 42 -14.82 2.55 -50.22
CA ILE A 42 -16.25 2.19 -50.29
C ILE A 42 -16.49 0.68 -50.27
N THR A 43 -15.53 -0.11 -50.78
CA THR A 43 -15.55 -1.57 -50.73
C THR A 43 -15.32 -2.07 -49.32
N LEU A 44 -14.25 -1.60 -48.64
CA LEU A 44 -13.93 -1.99 -47.29
C LEU A 44 -14.96 -1.49 -46.26
N ALA A 45 -15.48 -0.28 -46.45
CA ALA A 45 -16.55 0.26 -45.60
C ALA A 45 -17.92 -0.43 -45.81
N THR A 46 -18.01 -1.42 -46.71
CA THR A 46 -19.24 -2.15 -47.04
C THR A 46 -20.39 -1.23 -47.54
N VAL A 47 -20.05 -0.06 -48.09
CA VAL A 47 -21.02 0.91 -48.59
C VAL A 47 -21.58 0.46 -49.95
N GLY A 48 -20.73 0.00 -50.88
CA GLY A 48 -21.09 -0.67 -52.11
C GLY A 48 -22.01 0.13 -53.05
N PHE A 49 -21.79 1.44 -53.19
CA PHE A 49 -22.68 2.27 -54.04
C PHE A 49 -22.69 1.88 -55.48
N LYS A 50 -21.56 1.91 -56.16
CA LYS A 50 -21.35 1.56 -57.57
C LYS A 50 -19.87 1.52 -57.85
N GLU A 51 -19.46 0.75 -58.85
CA GLU A 51 -18.09 0.77 -59.37
C GLU A 51 -17.77 2.17 -59.93
N VAL A 52 -16.58 2.66 -59.61
CA VAL A 52 -16.13 4.00 -60.05
C VAL A 52 -16.03 4.03 -61.58
N GLN A 53 -15.55 2.96 -62.19
CA GLN A 53 -15.46 2.70 -63.58
C GLN A 53 -15.71 1.19 -63.82
N PRO A 54 -16.09 0.76 -65.07
CA PRO A 54 -16.29 -0.65 -65.38
C PRO A 54 -15.03 -1.47 -65.10
N LEU A 55 -15.18 -2.55 -64.29
CA LEU A 55 -14.11 -3.45 -63.94
C LEU A 55 -13.84 -4.49 -64.99
N SER A 56 -12.58 -4.77 -65.31
CA SER A 56 -12.15 -5.94 -66.05
C SER A 56 -12.40 -7.22 -65.22
N ASP A 57 -12.32 -8.39 -65.87
CA ASP A 57 -12.47 -9.67 -65.15
C ASP A 57 -11.36 -9.88 -64.10
N HIS A 58 -10.15 -9.35 -64.35
CA HIS A 58 -9.06 -9.35 -63.39
C HIS A 58 -9.35 -8.43 -62.21
N GLY A 59 -9.94 -7.24 -62.46
CA GLY A 59 -10.37 -6.31 -61.42
C GLY A 59 -11.49 -6.85 -60.56
N LYS A 60 -12.47 -7.58 -61.15
CA LYS A 60 -13.50 -8.28 -60.38
C LYS A 60 -12.92 -9.32 -59.46
N LEU A 61 -11.98 -10.15 -59.94
CA LEU A 61 -11.30 -11.13 -59.11
C LEU A 61 -10.52 -10.48 -57.96
N PHE A 62 -9.78 -9.39 -58.25
CA PHE A 62 -9.07 -8.62 -57.25
C PHE A 62 -10.05 -8.03 -56.19
N THR A 63 -11.18 -7.50 -56.62
CA THR A 63 -12.24 -6.97 -55.73
C THR A 63 -12.77 -8.05 -54.80
N ILE A 64 -13.02 -9.27 -55.29
CA ILE A 64 -13.49 -10.40 -54.47
C ILE A 64 -12.47 -10.72 -53.36
N VAL A 65 -11.17 -10.80 -53.72
CA VAL A 65 -10.11 -11.05 -52.75
C VAL A 65 -10.00 -9.92 -51.70
N LEU A 66 -10.13 -8.67 -52.19
CA LEU A 66 -10.10 -7.48 -51.30
C LEU A 66 -11.28 -7.46 -50.33
N ILE A 67 -12.50 -7.83 -50.79
CA ILE A 67 -13.71 -7.92 -49.95
C ILE A 67 -13.49 -8.95 -48.83
N ILE A 68 -13.07 -10.17 -49.18
CA ILE A 68 -12.91 -11.27 -48.22
C ILE A 68 -11.83 -10.92 -47.20
N SER A 69 -10.66 -10.44 -47.64
CA SER A 69 -9.56 -10.09 -46.76
C SER A 69 -9.83 -8.83 -45.91
N GLY A 70 -10.46 -7.82 -46.53
CA GLY A 70 -10.78 -6.54 -45.89
C GLY A 70 -11.90 -6.67 -44.86
N THR A 71 -12.99 -7.38 -45.18
CA THR A 71 -14.08 -7.61 -44.22
C THR A 71 -13.59 -8.40 -43.00
N GLY A 72 -12.77 -9.44 -43.23
CA GLY A 72 -12.15 -10.20 -42.14
C GLY A 72 -11.27 -9.32 -41.24
N MET A 73 -10.48 -8.41 -41.82
CA MET A 73 -9.61 -7.51 -41.06
C MET A 73 -10.42 -6.46 -40.30
N ILE A 74 -11.48 -5.91 -40.86
CA ILE A 74 -12.37 -4.97 -40.17
C ILE A 74 -13.03 -5.66 -38.95
N ALA A 75 -13.58 -6.85 -39.16
CA ALA A 75 -14.17 -7.64 -38.08
C ALA A 75 -13.14 -7.93 -36.94
N TYR A 76 -11.91 -8.30 -37.30
CA TYR A 76 -10.84 -8.51 -36.38
C TYR A 76 -10.44 -7.22 -35.58
N THR A 77 -10.35 -6.08 -36.30
CA THR A 77 -10.03 -4.79 -35.69
C THR A 77 -11.12 -4.36 -34.71
N LEU A 78 -12.38 -4.51 -35.08
CA LEU A 78 -13.54 -4.19 -34.22
C LEU A 78 -13.57 -5.11 -32.98
N SER A 79 -13.33 -6.40 -33.16
CA SER A 79 -13.21 -7.36 -32.05
C SER A 79 -12.08 -6.99 -31.10
N SER A 80 -10.91 -6.61 -31.64
CA SER A 80 -9.76 -6.17 -30.81
C SER A 80 -10.06 -4.90 -30.03
N LEU A 81 -10.81 -3.96 -30.61
CA LEU A 81 -11.23 -2.72 -29.92
C LEU A 81 -12.22 -3.02 -28.80
N LEU A 82 -13.20 -3.90 -29.05
CA LEU A 82 -14.16 -4.35 -28.04
C LEU A 82 -13.45 -5.07 -26.88
N GLN A 83 -12.53 -5.98 -27.17
CA GLN A 83 -11.75 -6.66 -26.15
C GLN A 83 -10.93 -5.68 -25.30
N PHE A 84 -10.26 -4.72 -25.92
CA PHE A 84 -9.49 -3.70 -25.21
C PHE A 84 -10.36 -2.92 -24.20
N THR A 85 -11.58 -2.56 -24.61
CA THR A 85 -12.52 -1.81 -23.78
C THR A 85 -13.13 -2.68 -22.66
N LEU A 86 -13.54 -3.91 -22.99
CA LEU A 86 -14.23 -4.82 -22.05
C LEU A 86 -13.28 -5.47 -21.05
N GLU A 87 -12.08 -5.90 -21.43
CA GLU A 87 -11.11 -6.53 -20.54
C GLU A 87 -10.65 -5.57 -19.44
N GLY A 88 -10.46 -4.28 -19.75
CA GLY A 88 -10.13 -3.26 -18.78
C GLY A 88 -11.19 -3.09 -17.69
N GLN A 89 -12.47 -3.06 -18.07
CA GLN A 89 -13.59 -2.90 -17.15
C GLN A 89 -13.91 -4.19 -16.38
N LEU A 90 -13.94 -5.34 -17.06
CA LEU A 90 -14.19 -6.64 -16.42
C LEU A 90 -13.10 -6.98 -15.38
N ARG A 91 -11.84 -6.72 -15.70
CA ARG A 91 -10.74 -6.98 -14.78
C ARG A 91 -10.81 -6.10 -13.52
N LYS A 92 -11.25 -4.83 -13.67
CA LYS A 92 -11.50 -3.95 -12.52
C LYS A 92 -12.67 -4.45 -11.66
N ILE A 93 -13.80 -4.84 -12.28
CA ILE A 93 -14.99 -5.31 -11.56
C ILE A 93 -14.72 -6.64 -10.82
N LEU A 94 -14.10 -7.60 -11.49
CA LEU A 94 -13.77 -8.90 -10.89
C LEU A 94 -12.69 -8.77 -9.82
N GLY A 95 -11.69 -7.91 -10.04
CA GLY A 95 -10.66 -7.58 -9.05
C GLY A 95 -11.25 -6.95 -7.79
N ARG A 96 -12.19 -6.01 -7.94
CA ARG A 96 -12.88 -5.35 -6.83
C ARG A 96 -13.69 -6.33 -5.97
N LYS A 97 -14.50 -7.20 -6.58
CA LYS A 97 -15.27 -8.24 -5.85
C LYS A 97 -14.37 -9.21 -5.07
N LYS A 98 -13.25 -9.61 -5.67
CA LYS A 98 -12.26 -10.47 -4.99
C LYS A 98 -11.63 -9.76 -3.79
N LEU A 99 -11.33 -8.46 -3.95
CA LEU A 99 -10.76 -7.64 -2.90
C LEU A 99 -11.74 -7.44 -1.75
N GLU A 100 -13.00 -7.07 -2.04
CA GLU A 100 -14.08 -6.97 -1.06
C GLU A 100 -14.28 -8.29 -0.28
N SER A 101 -14.25 -9.43 -0.96
CA SER A 101 -14.33 -10.75 -0.32
C SER A 101 -13.11 -11.08 0.54
N ARG A 102 -11.91 -10.57 0.23
CA ARG A 102 -10.73 -10.70 1.10
C ARG A 102 -10.87 -9.83 2.34
N ILE A 103 -11.28 -8.57 2.18
CA ILE A 103 -11.45 -7.61 3.27
C ILE A 103 -12.57 -8.07 4.24
N SER A 104 -13.67 -8.61 3.71
CA SER A 104 -14.78 -9.08 4.55
C SER A 104 -14.42 -10.22 5.51
N LYS A 105 -13.35 -10.97 5.22
CA LYS A 105 -12.84 -12.08 6.04
C LYS A 105 -11.79 -11.64 7.08
N LEU A 106 -11.33 -10.37 7.02
CA LEU A 106 -10.35 -9.88 7.97
C LEU A 106 -11.00 -9.56 9.32
N SER A 107 -10.27 -9.89 10.38
CA SER A 107 -10.52 -9.46 11.75
C SER A 107 -9.20 -9.08 12.41
N ASP A 108 -9.23 -8.29 13.47
CA ASP A 108 -8.05 -7.81 14.20
C ASP A 108 -7.00 -7.13 13.31
N HIS A 109 -7.45 -6.55 12.20
CA HIS A 109 -6.61 -5.81 11.25
C HIS A 109 -6.58 -4.32 11.57
N TYR A 110 -5.65 -3.61 10.94
CA TYR A 110 -5.56 -2.15 11.01
C TYR A 110 -6.14 -1.50 9.76
N ILE A 111 -6.77 -0.34 9.94
CA ILE A 111 -7.23 0.50 8.83
C ILE A 111 -6.30 1.71 8.74
N ILE A 112 -5.74 1.97 7.55
CA ILE A 112 -4.86 3.09 7.28
C ILE A 112 -5.57 4.04 6.33
N CYS A 113 -5.98 5.20 6.81
CA CYS A 113 -6.68 6.23 6.03
C CYS A 113 -5.67 7.18 5.39
N GLY A 114 -5.56 7.10 4.07
CA GLY A 114 -4.63 7.87 3.25
C GLY A 114 -3.36 7.10 2.88
N PHE A 115 -3.03 7.07 1.56
CA PHE A 115 -1.83 6.47 1.00
C PHE A 115 -0.82 7.50 0.48
N GLY A 116 -0.84 8.69 1.08
CA GLY A 116 0.16 9.74 0.85
C GLY A 116 1.55 9.34 1.37
N ARG A 117 2.45 10.32 1.52
CA ARG A 117 3.83 10.08 1.95
C ARG A 117 3.93 9.30 3.27
N ILE A 118 3.18 9.70 4.29
CA ILE A 118 3.21 9.05 5.62
C ILE A 118 2.50 7.70 5.56
N GLY A 119 1.29 7.62 4.97
CA GLY A 119 0.54 6.36 4.87
C GLY A 119 1.31 5.28 4.12
N HIS A 120 2.00 5.63 3.03
CA HIS A 120 2.86 4.69 2.31
C HIS A 120 4.00 4.12 3.17
N LEU A 121 4.66 4.97 3.97
CA LEU A 121 5.71 4.51 4.89
C LEU A 121 5.16 3.57 5.97
N ILE A 122 3.98 3.88 6.53
CA ILE A 122 3.30 3.02 7.50
C ILE A 122 2.95 1.67 6.87
N CYS A 123 2.41 1.67 5.64
CA CYS A 123 2.09 0.44 4.92
C CYS A 123 3.33 -0.43 4.69
N ARG A 124 4.46 0.14 4.33
CA ARG A 124 5.74 -0.59 4.16
C ARG A 124 6.20 -1.24 5.46
N GLU A 125 6.11 -0.50 6.57
CA GLU A 125 6.49 -1.02 7.89
C GLU A 125 5.57 -2.16 8.32
N PHE A 126 4.25 -2.07 8.03
CA PHE A 126 3.30 -3.15 8.33
C PHE A 126 3.49 -4.38 7.45
N GLN A 127 3.92 -4.19 6.18
CA GLN A 127 4.26 -5.30 5.29
C GLN A 127 5.52 -6.06 5.73
N SER A 128 6.50 -5.39 6.34
CA SER A 128 7.71 -6.03 6.85
C SER A 128 7.42 -6.90 8.08
N ARG A 129 6.26 -6.75 8.69
CA ARG A 129 5.80 -7.50 9.86
C ARG A 129 4.48 -8.21 9.52
N PRO A 130 4.13 -9.34 10.13
CA PRO A 130 2.90 -10.08 9.81
C PRO A 130 1.65 -9.40 10.40
N MET A 131 1.43 -8.13 10.05
CA MET A 131 0.30 -7.34 10.52
C MET A 131 -0.71 -7.12 9.39
N PRO A 132 -1.94 -7.65 9.49
CA PRO A 132 -2.96 -7.46 8.49
C PRO A 132 -3.46 -6.01 8.51
N PHE A 133 -3.61 -5.40 7.33
CA PHE A 133 -4.15 -4.05 7.22
C PHE A 133 -4.92 -3.82 5.93
N VAL A 134 -5.79 -2.81 5.94
CA VAL A 134 -6.56 -2.30 4.79
C VAL A 134 -6.28 -0.82 4.65
N VAL A 135 -6.05 -0.37 3.42
CA VAL A 135 -5.84 1.06 3.12
C VAL A 135 -7.14 1.66 2.61
N VAL A 136 -7.52 2.84 3.10
CA VAL A 136 -8.61 3.65 2.55
C VAL A 136 -8.01 4.85 1.82
N GLU A 137 -8.31 4.98 0.52
CA GLU A 137 -7.77 6.08 -0.31
C GLU A 137 -8.80 6.53 -1.34
N LYS A 138 -8.91 7.86 -1.53
CA LYS A 138 -9.84 8.46 -2.49
C LYS A 138 -9.20 8.93 -3.80
N ASP A 139 -7.88 9.17 -3.82
CA ASP A 139 -7.17 9.62 -5.01
C ASP A 139 -7.00 8.46 -6.01
N PRO A 140 -7.58 8.56 -7.23
CA PRO A 140 -7.51 7.48 -8.23
C PRO A 140 -6.07 7.09 -8.61
N GLN A 141 -5.11 8.03 -8.58
CA GLN A 141 -3.72 7.75 -8.91
C GLN A 141 -3.04 6.92 -7.81
N LEU A 142 -3.36 7.21 -6.56
CA LEU A 142 -2.87 6.44 -5.41
C LEU A 142 -3.56 5.07 -5.32
N VAL A 143 -4.85 5.00 -5.64
CA VAL A 143 -5.60 3.73 -5.75
C VAL A 143 -4.98 2.82 -6.81
N GLU A 144 -4.58 3.36 -7.97
CA GLU A 144 -3.89 2.56 -9.00
C GLU A 144 -2.53 2.02 -8.48
N ARG A 145 -1.80 2.80 -7.70
CA ARG A 145 -0.55 2.35 -7.05
C ARG A 145 -0.80 1.23 -6.04
N LEU A 146 -1.86 1.32 -5.23
CA LEU A 146 -2.28 0.27 -4.30
C LEU A 146 -2.61 -1.03 -5.04
N ALA A 147 -3.37 -0.93 -6.13
CA ALA A 147 -3.74 -2.09 -6.95
C ALA A 147 -2.53 -2.80 -7.58
N ARG A 148 -1.50 -2.05 -7.98
CA ARG A 148 -0.23 -2.60 -8.52
C ARG A 148 0.63 -3.25 -7.44
N GLY A 149 0.55 -2.77 -6.20
CA GLY A 149 1.33 -3.26 -5.06
C GLY A 149 0.71 -4.42 -4.29
N ASP A 150 -0.38 -5.03 -4.80
CA ASP A 150 -1.17 -6.09 -4.14
C ASP A 150 -1.62 -5.75 -2.71
N TYR A 151 -1.87 -4.47 -2.44
CA TYR A 151 -2.44 -4.04 -1.16
C TYR A 151 -3.93 -4.40 -1.07
N MET A 152 -4.41 -4.66 0.14
CA MET A 152 -5.85 -4.63 0.42
C MET A 152 -6.27 -3.18 0.62
N TYR A 153 -7.24 -2.71 -0.17
CA TYR A 153 -7.67 -1.31 -0.12
C TYR A 153 -9.17 -1.16 -0.38
N VAL A 154 -9.71 -0.05 0.13
CA VAL A 154 -11.05 0.46 -0.20
C VAL A 154 -10.87 1.80 -0.88
N GLU A 155 -11.44 1.93 -2.07
CA GLU A 155 -11.50 3.20 -2.81
C GLU A 155 -12.67 4.02 -2.29
N GLY A 156 -12.39 5.15 -1.63
CA GLY A 156 -13.42 6.02 -1.07
C GLY A 156 -12.86 7.08 -0.12
N ASP A 157 -13.73 7.98 0.31
CA ASP A 157 -13.40 8.98 1.31
C ASP A 157 -13.50 8.37 2.71
N ALA A 158 -12.42 8.45 3.47
CA ALA A 158 -12.38 7.89 4.83
C ALA A 158 -13.24 8.68 5.85
N THR A 159 -13.79 9.83 5.46
CA THR A 159 -14.75 10.58 6.27
C THR A 159 -16.14 9.97 6.23
N ASP A 160 -16.44 9.10 5.24
CA ASP A 160 -17.74 8.48 5.05
C ASP A 160 -17.87 7.18 5.86
N ASP A 161 -19.02 7.01 6.52
CA ASP A 161 -19.35 5.81 7.30
C ASP A 161 -19.29 4.53 6.47
N GLU A 162 -19.88 4.55 5.26
CA GLU A 162 -19.93 3.40 4.35
C GLU A 162 -18.51 2.93 3.94
N THR A 163 -17.61 3.88 3.73
CA THR A 163 -16.21 3.58 3.36
C THR A 163 -15.47 2.87 4.50
N LEU A 164 -15.62 3.35 5.74
CA LEU A 164 -15.01 2.71 6.91
C LEU A 164 -15.66 1.36 7.24
N GLN A 165 -16.97 1.22 7.04
CA GLN A 165 -17.65 -0.07 7.16
C GLN A 165 -17.16 -1.09 6.13
N ALA A 166 -16.96 -0.66 4.86
CA ALA A 166 -16.38 -1.50 3.82
C ALA A 166 -14.94 -1.94 4.16
N ALA A 167 -14.18 -1.10 4.87
CA ALA A 167 -12.86 -1.44 5.40
C ALA A 167 -12.91 -2.36 6.64
N GLY A 168 -14.10 -2.64 7.19
CA GLY A 168 -14.31 -3.55 8.33
C GLY A 168 -14.02 -2.95 9.69
N ILE A 169 -14.39 -1.69 9.91
CA ILE A 169 -14.11 -0.95 11.15
C ILE A 169 -14.66 -1.63 12.42
N ASP A 170 -15.80 -2.33 12.32
CA ASP A 170 -16.44 -3.01 13.46
C ASP A 170 -15.57 -4.14 14.05
N ARG A 171 -14.69 -4.74 13.21
CA ARG A 171 -13.82 -5.85 13.56
C ARG A 171 -12.33 -5.52 13.46
N ALA A 172 -12.01 -4.22 13.25
CA ALA A 172 -10.64 -3.75 13.21
C ALA A 172 -10.05 -3.63 14.62
N LYS A 173 -8.75 -3.89 14.73
CA LYS A 173 -7.96 -3.70 15.96
C LYS A 173 -7.61 -2.23 16.19
N GLY A 174 -7.41 -1.48 15.11
CA GLY A 174 -7.07 -0.06 15.20
C GLY A 174 -7.20 0.65 13.86
N LEU A 175 -7.21 1.98 13.92
CA LEU A 175 -7.26 2.86 12.75
C LEU A 175 -6.17 3.92 12.87
N ILE A 176 -5.52 4.22 11.74
CA ILE A 176 -4.52 5.27 11.62
C ILE A 176 -5.04 6.29 10.62
N THR A 177 -5.23 7.53 11.05
CA THR A 177 -5.51 8.63 10.13
C THR A 177 -4.20 9.27 9.68
N ALA A 178 -3.92 9.23 8.38
CA ALA A 178 -2.68 9.73 7.80
C ALA A 178 -2.92 10.64 6.59
N VAL A 179 -4.14 11.17 6.43
CA VAL A 179 -4.48 12.11 5.35
C VAL A 179 -3.80 13.46 5.58
N THR A 180 -3.70 14.27 4.52
CA THR A 180 -2.92 15.51 4.56
C THR A 180 -3.59 16.59 5.40
N SER A 181 -4.93 16.66 5.37
CA SER A 181 -5.75 17.68 6.03
C SER A 181 -6.02 17.29 7.48
N ASP A 182 -5.68 18.15 8.44
CA ASP A 182 -6.02 17.93 9.86
C ASP A 182 -7.52 17.96 10.11
N THR A 183 -8.27 18.74 9.32
CA THR A 183 -9.74 18.76 9.37
C THR A 183 -10.29 17.38 9.00
N ASP A 184 -9.82 16.78 7.91
CA ASP A 184 -10.26 15.44 7.51
C ASP A 184 -9.85 14.39 8.55
N ASN A 185 -8.64 14.51 9.16
CA ASN A 185 -8.23 13.63 10.25
C ASN A 185 -9.17 13.72 11.46
N VAL A 186 -9.69 14.90 11.78
CA VAL A 186 -10.70 15.08 12.84
C VAL A 186 -12.01 14.40 12.46
N TYR A 187 -12.50 14.61 11.22
CA TYR A 187 -13.73 13.95 10.76
C TYR A 187 -13.60 12.43 10.74
N ILE A 188 -12.52 11.90 10.19
CA ILE A 188 -12.25 10.46 10.19
C ILE A 188 -12.23 9.90 11.62
N THR A 189 -11.61 10.64 12.56
CA THR A 189 -11.56 10.23 13.97
C THR A 189 -12.93 10.19 14.61
N LEU A 190 -13.78 11.20 14.35
CA LEU A 190 -15.16 11.27 14.86
C LEU A 190 -16.00 10.12 14.29
N THR A 191 -15.97 9.92 12.97
CA THR A 191 -16.69 8.85 12.29
C THR A 191 -16.27 7.48 12.81
N ALA A 192 -14.94 7.24 12.88
CA ALA A 192 -14.39 5.99 13.38
C ALA A 192 -14.78 5.71 14.84
N ARG A 193 -14.75 6.72 15.71
CA ARG A 193 -15.14 6.59 17.11
C ARG A 193 -16.62 6.35 17.26
N GLY A 194 -17.45 6.97 16.40
CA GLY A 194 -18.91 6.75 16.34
C GLY A 194 -19.25 5.31 15.94
N LEU A 195 -18.59 4.79 14.91
CA LEU A 195 -18.81 3.43 14.41
C LEU A 195 -18.25 2.35 15.36
N ASN A 196 -17.08 2.57 15.96
CA ASN A 196 -16.47 1.63 16.90
C ASN A 196 -15.92 2.36 18.15
N PRO A 197 -16.72 2.41 19.24
CA PRO A 197 -16.34 3.12 20.47
C PRO A 197 -15.07 2.59 21.16
N LYS A 198 -14.67 1.34 20.91
CA LYS A 198 -13.50 0.70 21.55
C LYS A 198 -12.25 0.71 20.68
N LEU A 199 -12.36 1.20 19.44
CA LEU A 199 -11.27 1.18 18.49
C LEU A 199 -10.06 1.99 18.97
N PHE A 200 -8.85 1.44 18.83
CA PHE A 200 -7.64 2.24 19.01
C PHE A 200 -7.44 3.15 17.78
N ILE A 201 -7.46 4.45 17.97
CA ILE A 201 -7.33 5.44 16.90
C ILE A 201 -6.04 6.23 17.10
N LEU A 202 -5.10 6.07 16.17
CA LEU A 202 -3.90 6.89 16.07
C LEU A 202 -4.13 7.96 15.00
N ALA A 203 -4.09 9.22 15.40
CA ALA A 203 -4.33 10.32 14.48
C ALA A 203 -3.05 11.12 14.20
N ARG A 204 -2.88 11.51 12.93
CA ARG A 204 -1.83 12.44 12.52
C ARG A 204 -2.29 13.88 12.71
N ALA A 205 -1.45 14.70 13.34
CA ALA A 205 -1.56 16.15 13.36
C ALA A 205 -0.44 16.78 12.51
N SER A 206 -0.75 17.82 11.75
CA SER A 206 0.23 18.58 10.97
C SER A 206 0.45 19.97 11.55
N GLU A 207 -0.59 20.57 12.16
CA GLU A 207 -0.57 21.92 12.71
C GLU A 207 -0.54 21.93 14.24
N GLU A 208 0.07 22.98 14.79
CA GLU A 208 0.05 23.24 16.22
C GLU A 208 -1.39 23.48 16.70
N GLY A 209 -1.81 22.81 17.75
CA GLY A 209 -3.18 22.86 18.28
C GLY A 209 -4.17 21.88 17.69
N SER A 210 -3.88 21.22 16.56
CA SER A 210 -4.72 20.14 16.01
C SER A 210 -4.73 18.91 16.91
N GLU A 211 -3.65 18.66 17.65
CA GLU A 211 -3.55 17.55 18.62
C GLU A 211 -4.71 17.55 19.63
N LYS A 212 -4.97 18.71 20.26
CA LYS A 212 -6.07 18.84 21.22
C LYS A 212 -7.44 18.57 20.59
N LYS A 213 -7.63 18.97 19.33
CA LYS A 213 -8.91 18.75 18.60
C LYS A 213 -9.09 17.27 18.30
N LEU A 214 -8.02 16.60 17.82
CA LEU A 214 -8.02 15.16 17.53
C LEU A 214 -8.27 14.32 18.79
N MET A 215 -7.65 14.67 19.93
CA MET A 215 -7.92 14.02 21.20
C MET A 215 -9.38 14.19 21.64
N ARG A 216 -9.95 15.39 21.49
CA ARG A 216 -11.39 15.64 21.79
C ARG A 216 -12.30 14.90 20.82
N ALA A 217 -11.90 14.71 19.56
CA ALA A 217 -12.62 13.91 18.58
C ALA A 217 -12.64 12.41 18.90
N GLY A 218 -11.82 11.96 19.87
CA GLY A 218 -11.78 10.58 20.32
C GLY A 218 -10.55 9.79 19.85
N ALA A 219 -9.48 10.46 19.41
CA ALA A 219 -8.21 9.79 19.14
C ALA A 219 -7.65 9.18 20.44
N SER A 220 -7.14 7.96 20.37
CA SER A 220 -6.44 7.31 21.48
C SER A 220 -5.01 7.84 21.64
N LYS A 221 -4.42 8.23 20.50
CA LYS A 221 -3.06 8.82 20.45
C LYS A 221 -2.97 9.76 19.24
N VAL A 222 -2.24 10.85 19.41
CA VAL A 222 -1.94 11.79 18.31
C VAL A 222 -0.43 11.84 18.08
N VAL A 223 -0.03 11.89 16.83
CA VAL A 223 1.37 12.00 16.42
C VAL A 223 1.51 13.15 15.43
N SER A 224 2.50 14.02 15.66
CA SER A 224 2.86 15.14 14.77
C SER A 224 4.20 14.86 14.10
N PRO A 225 4.23 14.24 12.89
CA PRO A 225 5.46 13.84 12.23
C PRO A 225 6.41 15.00 11.95
N TYR A 226 5.87 16.19 11.64
CA TYR A 226 6.68 17.38 11.37
C TYR A 226 7.38 17.88 12.63
N THR A 227 6.72 17.91 13.77
CA THR A 227 7.31 18.32 15.05
C THR A 227 8.40 17.33 15.46
N ILE A 228 8.12 16.02 15.34
CA ILE A 228 9.10 14.97 15.64
C ILE A 228 10.30 15.08 14.69
N GLY A 229 10.04 15.21 13.38
CA GLY A 229 11.11 15.34 12.39
C GLY A 229 11.97 16.59 12.60
N ALA A 230 11.35 17.75 12.82
CA ALA A 230 12.06 18.99 13.07
C ALA A 230 12.92 18.92 14.33
N SER A 231 12.36 18.36 15.43
CA SER A 231 13.12 18.14 16.66
C SER A 231 14.31 17.22 16.43
N ARG A 232 14.12 16.11 15.68
CA ARG A 232 15.19 15.17 15.35
C ARG A 232 16.30 15.83 14.52
N MET A 233 15.92 16.64 13.50
CA MET A 233 16.88 17.40 12.70
C MET A 233 17.68 18.40 13.52
N ALA A 234 17.02 19.13 14.43
CA ALA A 234 17.71 20.05 15.34
C ALA A 234 18.69 19.31 16.28
N GLN A 235 18.26 18.17 16.84
CA GLN A 235 19.11 17.34 17.70
C GLN A 235 20.32 16.78 16.97
N ALA A 236 20.18 16.40 15.69
CA ALA A 236 21.29 15.92 14.87
C ALA A 236 22.41 16.96 14.72
N ILE A 237 22.08 18.25 14.75
CA ILE A 237 23.06 19.35 14.71
C ILE A 237 23.59 19.66 16.11
N LEU A 238 22.69 19.73 17.11
CA LEU A 238 23.05 20.15 18.48
C LEU A 238 23.79 19.06 19.27
N ARG A 239 23.48 17.80 19.00
CA ARG A 239 23.98 16.63 19.74
C ARG A 239 24.22 15.43 18.84
N PRO A 240 25.09 15.51 17.81
CA PRO A 240 25.24 14.47 16.78
C PRO A 240 25.54 13.10 17.39
N SER A 241 26.51 13.01 18.28
CA SER A 241 26.89 11.72 18.90
C SER A 241 25.78 11.06 19.72
N VAL A 242 24.83 11.84 20.26
CA VAL A 242 23.67 11.29 20.99
C VAL A 242 22.65 10.73 19.99
N VAL A 243 22.44 11.42 18.87
CA VAL A 243 21.54 10.95 17.82
C VAL A 243 22.08 9.66 17.20
N ASP A 244 23.37 9.63 16.84
CA ASP A 244 24.03 8.44 16.32
C ASP A 244 23.94 7.25 17.29
N PHE A 245 24.18 7.49 18.58
CA PHE A 245 24.06 6.45 19.60
C PHE A 245 22.63 5.89 19.68
N ILE A 246 21.60 6.74 19.69
CA ILE A 246 20.20 6.31 19.75
C ILE A 246 19.83 5.53 18.47
N GLU A 247 20.29 5.96 17.29
CA GLU A 247 20.05 5.26 16.02
C GLU A 247 20.68 3.87 16.03
N ILE A 248 21.93 3.76 16.49
CA ILE A 248 22.61 2.47 16.64
C ILE A 248 21.84 1.57 17.63
N ALA A 249 21.45 2.12 18.78
CA ALA A 249 20.81 1.36 19.85
C ALA A 249 19.35 0.95 19.54
N THR A 250 18.66 1.63 18.60
CA THR A 250 17.26 1.34 18.23
C THR A 250 17.11 0.66 16.87
N ALA A 251 18.19 0.52 16.08
CA ALA A 251 18.17 -0.17 14.80
C ALA A 251 18.08 -1.68 15.01
N SER A 252 16.95 -2.28 14.61
CA SER A 252 16.68 -3.73 14.77
C SER A 252 17.67 -4.66 14.04
N GLU A 253 18.46 -4.12 13.12
CA GLU A 253 19.47 -4.87 12.35
C GLU A 253 20.88 -4.82 12.98
N ASN A 254 21.08 -4.03 14.04
CA ASN A 254 22.38 -3.88 14.65
C ASN A 254 22.56 -4.94 15.76
N LEU A 255 23.41 -5.92 15.52
CA LEU A 255 23.72 -6.99 16.46
C LEU A 255 24.60 -6.52 17.65
N GLU A 256 25.24 -5.34 17.51
CA GLU A 256 26.24 -4.88 18.47
C GLU A 256 25.64 -4.20 19.71
N LEU A 257 24.51 -3.50 19.58
CA LEU A 257 23.88 -2.81 20.71
C LEU A 257 22.38 -2.61 20.48
N GLN A 258 21.56 -3.07 21.43
CA GLN A 258 20.10 -2.93 21.35
C GLN A 258 19.51 -2.46 22.67
N ILE A 259 18.41 -1.69 22.57
CA ILE A 259 17.53 -1.38 23.71
C ILE A 259 16.29 -2.25 23.58
N GLU A 260 16.03 -3.09 24.59
CA GLU A 260 14.90 -4.01 24.62
C GLU A 260 14.16 -4.01 25.94
N GLU A 261 12.89 -4.38 25.89
CA GLU A 261 12.03 -4.61 27.06
C GLU A 261 12.07 -6.07 27.46
N VAL A 262 12.50 -6.37 28.67
CA VAL A 262 12.52 -7.73 29.21
C VAL A 262 11.55 -7.83 30.37
N SER A 263 10.47 -8.59 30.20
CA SER A 263 9.45 -8.84 31.23
C SER A 263 9.91 -9.88 32.22
N ILE A 264 9.75 -9.62 33.51
CA ILE A 264 10.16 -10.50 34.60
C ILE A 264 8.99 -11.39 35.04
N HIS A 265 9.10 -12.68 34.76
CA HIS A 265 8.12 -13.64 35.24
C HIS A 265 8.27 -13.88 36.75
N PRO A 266 7.16 -14.07 37.51
CA PRO A 266 7.24 -14.33 38.96
C PRO A 266 8.11 -15.52 39.37
N SER A 267 8.25 -16.53 38.52
CA SER A 267 9.09 -17.71 38.75
C SER A 267 10.54 -17.52 38.24
N SER A 268 10.94 -16.34 37.81
CA SER A 268 12.28 -16.06 37.33
C SER A 268 13.30 -16.11 38.48
N GLU A 269 14.48 -16.65 38.17
CA GLU A 269 15.60 -16.70 39.14
C GLU A 269 16.08 -15.34 39.61
N ILE A 270 15.80 -14.28 38.86
CA ILE A 270 16.21 -12.90 39.18
C ILE A 270 15.12 -12.09 39.87
N ALA A 271 13.87 -12.61 39.90
CA ALA A 271 12.78 -11.96 40.63
C ALA A 271 13.04 -11.94 42.12
N GLY A 272 12.86 -10.77 42.76
CA GLY A 272 13.14 -10.56 44.19
C GLY A 272 14.63 -10.33 44.54
N LYS A 273 15.55 -10.46 43.58
CA LYS A 273 16.96 -10.09 43.78
C LYS A 273 17.18 -8.60 43.50
N SER A 274 18.25 -8.05 44.13
CA SER A 274 18.71 -6.71 43.72
C SER A 274 19.40 -6.78 42.36
N LEU A 275 19.49 -5.63 41.64
CA LEU A 275 20.20 -5.54 40.38
C LEU A 275 21.65 -6.02 40.49
N VAL A 276 22.34 -5.75 41.57
CA VAL A 276 23.73 -6.20 41.79
C VAL A 276 23.78 -7.70 42.02
N ASP A 277 22.85 -8.28 42.80
CA ASP A 277 22.82 -9.71 43.12
C ASP A 277 22.27 -10.56 41.96
N SER A 278 21.56 -9.96 41.02
CA SER A 278 21.10 -10.63 39.81
C SER A 278 22.24 -10.99 38.85
N GLY A 279 23.40 -10.31 38.98
CA GLY A 279 24.56 -10.54 38.12
C GLY A 279 24.41 -10.08 36.68
N ILE A 280 23.31 -9.42 36.31
CA ILE A 280 23.01 -9.02 34.91
C ILE A 280 24.16 -8.23 34.31
N LYS A 281 24.63 -7.19 34.96
CA LYS A 281 25.73 -6.36 34.49
C LYS A 281 27.05 -7.12 34.42
N GLN A 282 27.38 -7.88 35.49
CA GLN A 282 28.67 -8.53 35.64
C GLN A 282 28.86 -9.72 34.73
N SER A 283 27.81 -10.53 34.53
CA SER A 283 27.89 -11.77 33.78
C SER A 283 27.44 -11.67 32.33
N MET A 284 26.64 -10.64 31.96
CA MET A 284 26.07 -10.48 30.63
C MET A 284 26.47 -9.17 29.96
N GLY A 285 27.09 -8.22 30.69
CA GLY A 285 27.44 -6.90 30.10
C GLY A 285 26.25 -5.98 29.83
N ILE A 286 25.04 -6.35 30.30
CA ILE A 286 23.81 -5.60 30.05
C ILE A 286 23.71 -4.43 31.06
N ILE A 287 23.32 -3.27 30.55
CA ILE A 287 23.01 -2.09 31.35
C ILE A 287 21.50 -2.00 31.52
N ILE A 288 21.02 -1.89 32.76
CA ILE A 288 19.61 -1.61 33.03
C ILE A 288 19.42 -0.09 33.03
N VAL A 289 18.75 0.39 31.97
CA VAL A 289 18.47 1.83 31.77
C VAL A 289 17.27 2.28 32.60
N GLY A 290 16.31 1.40 32.81
CA GLY A 290 15.13 1.68 33.61
C GLY A 290 14.40 0.41 34.05
N ILE A 291 13.54 0.57 35.04
CA ILE A 291 12.59 -0.47 35.49
C ILE A 291 11.19 0.13 35.46
N LYS A 292 10.30 -0.52 34.76
CA LYS A 292 8.86 -0.19 34.71
C LYS A 292 8.13 -1.13 35.66
N LEU A 293 7.49 -0.58 36.68
CA LEU A 293 6.70 -1.31 37.65
C LEU A 293 5.30 -1.62 37.15
N THR A 294 4.57 -2.46 37.87
CA THR A 294 3.20 -2.91 37.50
C THR A 294 2.15 -1.78 37.51
N ASP A 295 2.38 -0.73 38.25
CA ASP A 295 1.57 0.50 38.28
C ASP A 295 1.88 1.51 37.17
N ASN A 296 2.73 1.12 36.20
CA ASN A 296 3.24 1.95 35.12
C ASN A 296 4.25 3.04 35.52
N GLU A 297 4.70 3.10 36.79
CA GLU A 297 5.78 3.97 37.15
C GLU A 297 7.11 3.48 36.57
N MET A 298 7.92 4.43 36.07
CA MET A 298 9.23 4.17 35.48
C MET A 298 10.34 4.75 36.34
N THR A 299 11.20 3.89 36.84
CA THR A 299 12.42 4.32 37.52
C THR A 299 13.59 4.31 36.55
N PHE A 300 14.14 5.47 36.21
CA PHE A 300 15.33 5.61 35.38
C PHE A 300 16.60 5.49 36.19
N ASN A 301 17.65 4.90 35.60
CA ASN A 301 18.97 4.69 36.22
C ASN A 301 18.83 4.11 37.63
N PRO A 302 18.18 2.95 37.80
CA PRO A 302 17.94 2.38 39.12
C PRO A 302 19.25 2.10 39.85
N PRO A 303 19.34 2.41 41.16
CA PRO A 303 20.50 2.07 41.98
C PRO A 303 20.80 0.56 41.98
N PRO A 304 22.05 0.12 42.18
CA PRO A 304 22.43 -1.29 42.14
C PRO A 304 21.67 -2.21 43.14
N TYR A 305 21.18 -1.64 44.21
CA TYR A 305 20.41 -2.34 45.27
C TYR A 305 18.89 -2.33 45.00
N THR A 306 18.43 -1.76 43.89
CA THR A 306 17.00 -1.80 43.52
C THR A 306 16.56 -3.25 43.32
N ILE A 307 15.46 -3.64 43.93
CA ILE A 307 14.87 -5.00 43.80
C ILE A 307 14.14 -5.14 42.47
N ILE A 308 14.36 -6.23 41.79
CA ILE A 308 13.67 -6.61 40.57
C ILE A 308 12.33 -7.25 41.00
N GLU A 309 11.24 -6.48 40.85
CA GLU A 309 9.91 -6.99 41.22
C GLU A 309 9.37 -8.00 40.21
N PRO A 310 8.61 -9.01 40.65
CA PRO A 310 7.84 -9.88 39.75
C PRO A 310 6.87 -9.05 38.90
N ASN A 311 6.71 -9.42 37.63
CA ASN A 311 5.89 -8.71 36.63
C ASN A 311 6.36 -7.29 36.28
N SER A 312 7.54 -6.85 36.76
CA SER A 312 8.18 -5.62 36.26
C SER A 312 8.76 -5.84 34.86
N VAL A 313 9.07 -4.74 34.18
CA VAL A 313 9.74 -4.75 32.87
C VAL A 313 11.08 -4.01 33.01
N LEU A 314 12.17 -4.68 32.69
CA LEU A 314 13.48 -4.07 32.61
C LEU A 314 13.69 -3.45 31.23
N ILE A 315 14.11 -2.19 31.19
CA ILE A 315 14.59 -1.55 29.96
C ILE A 315 16.10 -1.78 29.92
N THR A 316 16.53 -2.61 29.00
CA THR A 316 17.91 -3.11 28.90
C THR A 316 18.65 -2.49 27.73
N LEU A 317 19.94 -2.29 27.86
CA LEU A 317 20.85 -1.90 26.80
C LEU A 317 22.01 -2.90 26.77
N GLY A 318 22.18 -3.62 25.65
CA GLY A 318 23.21 -4.65 25.51
C GLY A 318 23.25 -5.28 24.15
N GLU A 319 24.18 -6.20 23.95
CA GLU A 319 24.26 -6.99 22.71
C GLU A 319 23.10 -8.00 22.62
N ARG A 320 22.58 -8.24 21.42
CA ARG A 320 21.45 -9.18 21.20
C ARG A 320 21.66 -10.55 21.84
N PRO A 321 22.82 -11.23 21.72
CA PRO A 321 23.01 -12.52 22.35
C PRO A 321 22.93 -12.50 23.87
N ALA A 322 23.33 -11.39 24.49
CA ALA A 322 23.24 -11.20 25.95
C ALA A 322 21.78 -10.96 26.38
N ILE A 323 21.04 -10.17 25.63
CA ILE A 323 19.61 -9.91 25.86
C ILE A 323 18.79 -11.21 25.71
N ASP A 324 19.01 -12.00 24.67
CA ASP A 324 18.35 -13.33 24.49
C ASP A 324 18.61 -14.26 25.67
N LYS A 325 19.81 -14.20 26.27
CA LYS A 325 20.14 -14.95 27.48
C LYS A 325 19.37 -14.43 28.70
N LEU A 326 19.25 -13.11 28.82
CA LEU A 326 18.48 -12.49 29.90
C LEU A 326 16.99 -12.81 29.78
N GLU A 327 16.41 -12.76 28.58
CA GLU A 327 15.01 -13.12 28.31
C GLU A 327 14.69 -14.56 28.76
N LYS A 328 15.59 -15.51 28.50
CA LYS A 328 15.43 -16.90 28.94
C LYS A 328 15.41 -17.02 30.47
N ILE A 329 16.26 -16.28 31.17
CA ILE A 329 16.31 -16.27 32.63
C ILE A 329 15.09 -15.54 33.20
N ALA A 330 14.69 -14.43 32.58
CA ALA A 330 13.56 -13.60 32.99
C ALA A 330 12.20 -14.32 32.75
N GLY A 331 12.09 -15.13 31.71
CA GLY A 331 10.88 -15.87 31.35
C GLY A 331 10.50 -16.99 32.32
N GLY A 332 11.37 -17.35 33.26
CA GLY A 332 11.15 -18.44 34.21
C GLY A 332 11.35 -19.82 33.54
N LEU A 333 11.50 -20.86 34.37
CA LEU A 333 11.59 -22.22 33.91
C LEU A 333 10.29 -22.61 33.19
N GLN A 334 10.33 -22.75 31.86
CA GLN A 334 9.32 -23.53 31.16
C GLN A 334 9.41 -24.97 31.66
N LYS A 335 8.38 -25.39 32.44
CA LYS A 335 8.19 -26.79 32.78
C LYS A 335 7.67 -27.55 31.58
#